data_973ff38f907d86207f234cde2b6d4782
#
_entry.id   973ff38f907d86207f234cde2b6d4782
#
_cell.length_a   1.000
_cell.length_b   1.000
_cell.length_c   1.000
_cell.angle_alpha   90.00
_cell.angle_beta   90.00
_cell.angle_gamma   90.00
#
_symmetry.space_group_name_H-M   'P 1'
#
loop_
_entity.id
_entity.type
_entity.pdbx_description
1 polymer ?
#
loop_
_entity_poly.entity_id
_entity_poly.type
_entity_poly.pdbx_seq_one_letter_code
_entity_poly.pdbx_strand_id
1 'polypeptide(L)'
;MSKHLVYGNGESRPRELLSGNFITWGCNAIYRDLVVDNLVAIDYSIQQEIYESGYAMKNKCWFANWEVLPAEFAPDAIIAGWDDAVYETAKKGRNSCVVQGKTKETAEDQLNSMLEHNGALDIEDYKTKTEKDIGLYITWVDEYNDKVIDIEYPTSEHRNWSAGNTALHLACRFGATEIYMLGFDGSNYNKPINNVYKGSDHYLPEKSRGFNSTNWDKQFRRVQRDFPNVQFYNVGTDLKPPKSVCHPSVMAKSLINLTYEELKQKHTLT
;
A
#
# COMPACT_ATOMS: atom_id res chain seq x y z
N MET A 1 25.06 9.83 2.55
CA MET A 1 23.82 9.67 3.36
C MET A 1 22.66 9.61 2.39
N SER A 2 21.82 8.58 2.46
CA SER A 2 20.67 8.42 1.55
C SER A 2 19.43 9.07 2.19
N LYS A 3 18.84 10.05 1.50
CA LYS A 3 17.66 10.78 1.93
C LYS A 3 16.45 10.33 1.12
N HIS A 4 15.37 10.01 1.80
CA HIS A 4 14.17 9.51 1.15
C HIS A 4 12.98 10.41 1.50
N LEU A 5 12.14 10.69 0.51
CA LEU A 5 10.81 11.27 0.69
C LEU A 5 9.77 10.17 0.59
N VAL A 6 8.90 10.05 1.56
CA VAL A 6 7.80 9.09 1.55
C VAL A 6 6.47 9.84 1.58
N TYR A 7 5.71 9.70 0.50
CA TYR A 7 4.43 10.36 0.30
C TYR A 7 3.28 9.44 0.71
N GLY A 8 2.60 9.78 1.79
CA GLY A 8 1.29 9.23 2.15
C GLY A 8 0.17 9.93 1.38
N ASN A 9 -1.07 9.54 1.66
CA ASN A 9 -2.26 10.09 0.99
C ASN A 9 -3.09 11.04 1.85
N GLY A 10 -2.55 11.51 2.96
CA GLY A 10 -3.19 12.54 3.78
C GLY A 10 -3.26 13.91 3.08
N GLU A 11 -4.25 14.71 3.45
CA GLU A 11 -4.56 16.00 2.80
C GLU A 11 -3.45 17.06 2.96
N SER A 12 -2.55 16.89 3.95
CA SER A 12 -1.37 17.75 4.11
C SER A 12 -0.28 17.49 3.06
N ARG A 13 -0.42 16.44 2.25
CA ARG A 13 0.56 16.11 1.20
C ARG A 13 0.65 17.23 0.17
N PRO A 14 1.88 17.67 -0.24
CA PRO A 14 2.01 18.58 -1.35
C PRO A 14 1.53 17.91 -2.65
N ARG A 15 0.98 18.71 -3.55
CA ARG A 15 0.46 18.22 -4.85
C ARG A 15 1.56 18.04 -5.90
N GLU A 16 2.77 18.48 -5.59
CA GLU A 16 3.93 18.39 -6.47
C GLU A 16 5.05 17.62 -5.78
N LEU A 17 5.89 16.96 -6.57
CA LEU A 17 7.12 16.37 -6.04
C LEU A 17 8.06 17.50 -5.62
N LEU A 18 8.64 17.37 -4.43
CA LEU A 18 9.71 18.24 -4.00
C LEU A 18 10.97 17.91 -4.81
N SER A 19 11.52 18.89 -5.49
CA SER A 19 12.77 18.75 -6.22
C SER A 19 13.92 18.57 -5.23
N GLY A 20 14.93 17.79 -5.62
CA GLY A 20 16.12 17.58 -4.79
C GLY A 20 16.73 16.19 -4.99
N ASN A 21 17.85 15.94 -4.33
CA ASN A 21 18.50 14.63 -4.38
C ASN A 21 17.90 13.68 -3.33
N PHE A 22 16.69 13.22 -3.62
CA PHE A 22 15.95 12.27 -2.79
C PHE A 22 15.57 11.04 -3.61
N ILE A 23 15.46 9.91 -2.94
CA ILE A 23 14.73 8.75 -3.45
C ILE A 23 13.29 8.88 -2.98
N THR A 24 12.35 8.89 -3.92
CA THR A 24 10.93 9.12 -3.67
C THR A 24 10.15 7.82 -3.57
N TRP A 25 9.26 7.74 -2.60
CA TRP A 25 8.34 6.65 -2.35
C TRP A 25 6.92 7.19 -2.31
N GLY A 26 5.99 6.47 -2.88
CA GLY A 26 4.58 6.82 -2.85
C GLY A 26 3.70 5.64 -2.50
N CYS A 27 2.43 5.90 -2.17
CA CYS A 27 1.51 4.88 -1.68
C CYS A 27 0.24 4.83 -2.52
N ASN A 28 -0.18 3.63 -2.90
CA ASN A 28 -1.47 3.37 -3.55
C ASN A 28 -1.73 4.30 -4.76
N ALA A 29 -2.83 5.05 -4.75
CA ALA A 29 -3.25 5.87 -5.89
C ALA A 29 -2.39 7.13 -6.18
N ILE A 30 -1.27 7.32 -5.49
CA ILE A 30 -0.42 8.51 -5.73
C ILE A 30 0.06 8.63 -7.18
N TYR A 31 0.14 7.51 -7.89
CA TYR A 31 0.51 7.46 -9.30
C TYR A 31 -0.42 8.28 -10.21
N ARG A 32 -1.64 8.57 -9.75
CA ARG A 32 -2.62 9.41 -10.47
C ARG A 32 -2.15 10.87 -10.57
N ASP A 33 -1.34 11.32 -9.61
CA ASP A 33 -0.87 12.71 -9.50
C ASP A 33 0.64 12.84 -9.70
N LEU A 34 1.42 11.89 -9.18
CA LEU A 34 2.86 12.02 -9.06
C LEU A 34 3.57 10.76 -9.56
N VAL A 35 4.66 10.95 -10.28
CA VAL A 35 5.58 9.86 -10.64
C VAL A 35 6.67 9.79 -9.58
N VAL A 36 6.76 8.67 -8.88
CA VAL A 36 7.76 8.43 -7.82
C VAL A 36 8.74 7.34 -8.23
N ASP A 37 9.93 7.32 -7.64
CA ASP A 37 10.92 6.27 -7.92
C ASP A 37 10.45 4.88 -7.50
N ASN A 38 9.63 4.81 -6.45
CA ASN A 38 9.09 3.56 -5.91
C ASN A 38 7.64 3.75 -5.47
N LEU A 39 6.72 3.03 -6.07
CA LEU A 39 5.31 3.01 -5.70
C LEU A 39 5.00 1.76 -4.88
N VAL A 40 4.35 1.90 -3.75
CA VAL A 40 3.95 0.79 -2.88
C VAL A 40 2.43 0.66 -2.88
N ALA A 41 1.90 -0.49 -3.23
CA ALA A 41 0.47 -0.78 -3.17
C ALA A 41 0.21 -2.13 -2.50
N ILE A 42 -0.70 -2.14 -1.52
CA ILE A 42 -1.02 -3.34 -0.74
C ILE A 42 -2.45 -3.82 -0.98
N ASP A 43 -3.31 -2.96 -1.51
CA ASP A 43 -4.71 -3.28 -1.78
C ASP A 43 -4.85 -3.77 -3.23
N TYR A 44 -5.41 -4.94 -3.44
CA TYR A 44 -5.49 -5.60 -4.75
C TYR A 44 -6.19 -4.75 -5.82
N SER A 45 -7.28 -4.07 -5.47
CA SER A 45 -7.99 -3.19 -6.39
C SER A 45 -7.13 -2.04 -6.90
N ILE A 46 -6.27 -1.50 -6.03
CA ILE A 46 -5.33 -0.44 -6.42
C ILE A 46 -4.17 -1.02 -7.24
N GLN A 47 -3.68 -2.21 -6.91
CA GLN A 47 -2.65 -2.88 -7.71
C GLN A 47 -3.13 -3.11 -9.14
N GLN A 48 -4.36 -3.60 -9.30
CA GLN A 48 -4.97 -3.80 -10.61
C GLN A 48 -5.10 -2.47 -11.37
N GLU A 49 -5.63 -1.42 -10.73
CA GLU A 49 -5.75 -0.10 -11.34
C GLU A 49 -4.38 0.44 -11.81
N ILE A 50 -3.34 0.32 -10.97
CA ILE A 50 -1.97 0.74 -11.32
C ILE A 50 -1.47 -0.03 -12.53
N TYR A 51 -1.73 -1.34 -12.58
CA TYR A 51 -1.31 -2.19 -13.69
C TYR A 51 -2.06 -1.82 -14.98
N GLU A 52 -3.38 -1.75 -14.94
CA GLU A 52 -4.24 -1.41 -16.09
C GLU A 52 -3.98 -0.01 -16.63
N SER A 53 -3.57 0.93 -15.78
CA SER A 53 -3.17 2.28 -16.20
C SER A 53 -1.89 2.31 -17.05
N GLY A 54 -1.13 1.22 -17.07
CA GLY A 54 0.19 1.14 -17.69
C GLY A 54 1.31 1.80 -16.88
N TYR A 55 1.02 2.30 -15.68
CA TYR A 55 2.05 2.91 -14.82
C TYR A 55 3.12 1.88 -14.41
N ALA A 56 2.71 0.68 -14.03
CA ALA A 56 3.60 -0.41 -13.61
C ALA A 56 4.50 -0.93 -14.75
N MET A 57 4.16 -0.66 -16.01
CA MET A 57 5.01 -1.03 -17.15
C MET A 57 6.26 -0.14 -17.28
N LYS A 58 6.22 1.05 -16.68
CA LYS A 58 7.28 2.07 -16.84
C LYS A 58 7.97 2.41 -15.53
N ASN A 59 7.28 2.25 -14.41
CA ASN A 59 7.69 2.70 -13.11
C ASN A 59 7.77 1.55 -12.12
N LYS A 60 8.71 1.62 -11.18
CA LYS A 60 8.93 0.59 -10.19
C LYS A 60 7.79 0.54 -9.17
N CYS A 61 7.15 -0.61 -9.07
CA CYS A 61 6.03 -0.87 -8.17
C CYS A 61 6.36 -2.02 -7.21
N TRP A 62 6.00 -1.85 -5.94
CA TRP A 62 6.10 -2.85 -4.89
C TRP A 62 4.68 -3.26 -4.51
N PHE A 63 4.30 -4.48 -4.85
CA PHE A 63 2.95 -4.99 -4.63
C PHE A 63 2.96 -6.06 -3.53
N ALA A 64 1.93 -6.04 -2.71
CA ALA A 64 1.72 -7.06 -1.70
C ALA A 64 1.06 -8.29 -2.31
N ASN A 65 1.58 -9.47 -1.99
CA ASN A 65 1.03 -10.75 -2.45
C ASN A 65 0.86 -10.81 -3.98
N TRP A 66 1.84 -10.29 -4.70
CA TRP A 66 1.84 -10.29 -6.15
C TRP A 66 2.49 -11.57 -6.64
N GLU A 67 1.68 -12.57 -6.90
CA GLU A 67 2.14 -13.85 -7.42
C GLU A 67 1.66 -14.02 -8.86
N VAL A 68 2.56 -14.38 -9.74
CA VAL A 68 2.22 -14.82 -11.09
C VAL A 68 1.87 -16.31 -11.01
N LEU A 69 0.61 -16.63 -11.25
CA LEU A 69 0.15 -18.01 -11.28
C LEU A 69 0.23 -18.52 -12.71
N PRO A 70 1.02 -19.56 -12.99
CA PRO A 70 1.01 -20.22 -14.29
C PRO A 70 -0.39 -20.75 -14.62
N ALA A 71 -0.78 -20.69 -15.91
CA ALA A 71 -2.10 -21.12 -16.38
C ALA A 71 -2.42 -22.61 -16.12
N GLU A 72 -1.39 -23.43 -15.94
CA GLU A 72 -1.53 -24.85 -15.57
C GLU A 72 -1.95 -25.10 -14.12
N PHE A 73 -1.91 -24.11 -13.25
CA PHE A 73 -2.44 -24.26 -11.89
C PHE A 73 -3.97 -24.25 -11.91
N ALA A 74 -4.54 -25.34 -11.43
CA ALA A 74 -5.98 -25.47 -11.30
C ALA A 74 -6.57 -24.41 -10.36
N PRO A 75 -7.86 -24.07 -10.51
CA PRO A 75 -8.57 -23.14 -9.63
C PRO A 75 -8.37 -23.42 -8.14
N ASP A 76 -8.22 -24.69 -7.77
CA ASP A 76 -7.96 -25.14 -6.39
C ASP A 76 -6.66 -24.57 -5.82
N ALA A 77 -5.64 -24.36 -6.64
CA ALA A 77 -4.39 -23.72 -6.21
C ALA A 77 -4.57 -22.22 -5.93
N ILE A 78 -5.45 -21.56 -6.68
CA ILE A 78 -5.83 -20.16 -6.45
C ILE A 78 -6.61 -20.05 -5.14
N ILE A 79 -7.52 -20.98 -4.87
CA ILE A 79 -8.33 -21.04 -3.65
C ILE A 79 -7.47 -21.46 -2.45
N ALA A 80 -6.56 -22.42 -2.63
CA ALA A 80 -5.67 -22.91 -1.57
C ALA A 80 -4.54 -21.93 -1.21
N GLY A 81 -4.14 -21.08 -2.15
CA GLY A 81 -3.20 -19.97 -1.89
C GLY A 81 -3.85 -18.77 -1.18
N TRP A 82 -5.15 -18.83 -0.94
CA TRP A 82 -5.80 -17.84 -0.11
C TRP A 82 -5.40 -18.10 1.34
N ASP A 83 -4.55 -17.23 1.83
CA ASP A 83 -4.31 -17.07 3.24
C ASP A 83 -5.66 -16.97 3.98
N ASP A 84 -5.80 -17.66 5.09
CA ASP A 84 -6.97 -17.57 5.98
C ASP A 84 -7.36 -16.11 6.27
N ALA A 85 -6.39 -15.20 6.29
CA ALA A 85 -6.61 -13.77 6.46
C ALA A 85 -7.36 -13.12 5.27
N VAL A 86 -7.10 -13.54 4.04
CA VAL A 86 -7.84 -13.08 2.84
C VAL A 86 -9.26 -13.65 2.89
N TYR A 87 -9.41 -14.92 3.26
CA TYR A 87 -10.71 -15.56 3.44
C TYR A 87 -11.53 -14.92 4.56
N GLU A 88 -10.94 -14.65 5.73
CA GLU A 88 -11.61 -13.97 6.84
C GLU A 88 -11.90 -12.48 6.53
N THR A 89 -11.09 -11.84 5.73
CA THR A 89 -11.35 -10.49 5.23
C THR A 89 -12.49 -10.52 4.22
N ALA A 90 -12.52 -11.54 3.38
CA ALA A 90 -13.61 -11.82 2.46
C ALA A 90 -14.92 -12.01 3.20
N LYS A 91 -14.98 -12.78 4.23
CA LYS A 91 -16.14 -12.98 5.10
C LYS A 91 -16.70 -11.68 5.72
N LYS A 92 -15.88 -10.65 5.86
CA LYS A 92 -16.24 -9.37 6.50
C LYS A 92 -16.71 -8.29 5.53
N GLY A 93 -16.98 -8.61 4.28
CA GLY A 93 -17.48 -7.67 3.28
C GLY A 93 -16.43 -6.65 2.76
N ARG A 94 -15.13 -7.00 2.80
CA ARG A 94 -14.03 -6.21 2.24
C ARG A 94 -13.28 -7.01 1.19
N ASN A 95 -13.88 -7.34 0.05
CA ASN A 95 -13.56 -8.61 -0.54
C ASN A 95 -13.03 -8.52 -1.93
N SER A 96 -11.85 -9.09 -2.06
CA SER A 96 -11.18 -9.19 -3.33
C SER A 96 -10.75 -10.65 -3.52
N CYS A 97 -11.23 -11.27 -4.57
CA CYS A 97 -10.58 -12.43 -5.14
C CYS A 97 -9.65 -11.92 -6.23
N VAL A 98 -8.39 -12.26 -6.15
CA VAL A 98 -7.43 -11.91 -7.19
C VAL A 98 -7.21 -13.15 -8.03
N VAL A 99 -7.54 -13.04 -9.30
CA VAL A 99 -7.16 -14.01 -10.32
C VAL A 99 -5.97 -13.43 -11.06
N GLN A 100 -4.88 -14.14 -11.06
CA GLN A 100 -3.65 -13.70 -11.70
C GLN A 100 -3.25 -14.66 -12.81
N GLY A 101 -2.70 -14.11 -13.89
CA GLY A 101 -2.16 -14.88 -15.00
C GLY A 101 -0.99 -14.15 -15.65
N LYS A 102 -0.21 -14.84 -16.46
CA LYS A 102 0.91 -14.22 -17.19
C LYS A 102 0.41 -13.24 -18.25
N THR A 103 -0.75 -13.49 -18.84
CA THR A 103 -1.43 -12.63 -19.79
C THR A 103 -2.88 -12.44 -19.39
N LYS A 104 -3.56 -11.51 -20.05
CA LYS A 104 -4.99 -11.30 -19.83
C LYS A 104 -5.79 -12.58 -20.11
N GLU A 105 -5.49 -13.26 -21.21
CA GLU A 105 -6.15 -14.51 -21.59
C GLU A 105 -6.00 -15.57 -20.51
N THR A 106 -4.78 -15.77 -19.98
CA THR A 106 -4.55 -16.77 -18.92
C THR A 106 -5.25 -16.42 -17.62
N ALA A 107 -5.39 -15.14 -17.26
CA ALA A 107 -6.17 -14.71 -16.11
C ALA A 107 -7.68 -14.94 -16.32
N GLU A 108 -8.19 -14.68 -17.51
CA GLU A 108 -9.59 -14.95 -17.89
C GLU A 108 -9.88 -16.47 -17.91
N ASP A 109 -8.98 -17.29 -18.40
CA ASP A 109 -9.09 -18.75 -18.37
C ASP A 109 -9.15 -19.30 -16.94
N GLN A 110 -8.33 -18.78 -16.04
CA GLN A 110 -8.36 -19.14 -14.64
C GLN A 110 -9.67 -18.70 -13.98
N LEU A 111 -10.16 -17.50 -14.29
CA LEU A 111 -11.47 -17.06 -13.82
C LEU A 111 -12.57 -18.01 -14.28
N ASN A 112 -12.62 -18.32 -15.56
CA ASN A 112 -13.61 -19.21 -16.13
C ASN A 112 -13.55 -20.60 -15.47
N SER A 113 -12.36 -21.15 -15.29
CA SER A 113 -12.16 -22.42 -14.60
C SER A 113 -12.64 -22.37 -13.14
N MET A 114 -12.44 -21.26 -12.43
CA MET A 114 -12.94 -21.07 -11.08
C MET A 114 -14.49 -21.03 -11.06
N LEU A 115 -15.11 -20.35 -12.00
CA LEU A 115 -16.55 -20.28 -12.13
C LEU A 115 -17.13 -21.66 -12.42
N GLU A 116 -16.58 -22.40 -13.38
CA GLU A 116 -16.98 -23.76 -13.74
C GLU A 116 -16.86 -24.74 -12.58
N HIS A 117 -15.73 -24.69 -11.84
CA HIS A 117 -15.50 -25.54 -10.68
C HIS A 117 -16.59 -25.37 -9.59
N ASN A 118 -17.10 -24.16 -9.43
CA ASN A 118 -18.16 -23.83 -8.50
C ASN A 118 -19.56 -23.92 -9.15
N GLY A 119 -19.66 -24.39 -10.39
CA GLY A 119 -20.90 -24.48 -11.14
C GLY A 119 -21.55 -23.13 -11.39
N ALA A 120 -20.79 -22.05 -11.40
CA ALA A 120 -21.26 -20.69 -11.61
C ALA A 120 -21.16 -20.31 -13.08
N LEU A 121 -22.17 -19.56 -13.57
CA LEU A 121 -22.20 -19.07 -14.95
C LEU A 121 -21.41 -17.77 -15.13
N ASP A 122 -21.40 -16.96 -14.09
CA ASP A 122 -20.69 -15.68 -14.02
C ASP A 122 -20.37 -15.31 -12.56
N ILE A 123 -19.79 -14.13 -12.37
CA ILE A 123 -19.38 -13.63 -11.04
C ILE A 123 -20.58 -13.44 -10.10
N GLU A 124 -21.70 -12.95 -10.61
CA GLU A 124 -22.90 -12.72 -9.78
C GLU A 124 -23.56 -14.05 -9.37
N ASP A 125 -23.57 -15.03 -10.28
CA ASP A 125 -24.01 -16.39 -9.97
C ASP A 125 -23.06 -17.07 -8.97
N TYR A 126 -21.74 -16.86 -9.12
CA TYR A 126 -20.74 -17.32 -8.15
C TYR A 126 -20.99 -16.75 -6.75
N LYS A 127 -21.20 -15.44 -6.64
CA LYS A 127 -21.52 -14.80 -5.35
C LYS A 127 -22.77 -15.40 -4.72
N THR A 128 -23.81 -15.59 -5.53
CA THR A 128 -25.08 -16.16 -5.09
C THR A 128 -24.92 -17.59 -4.58
N LYS A 129 -24.24 -18.44 -5.35
CA LYS A 129 -24.04 -19.86 -5.01
C LYS A 129 -23.13 -20.09 -3.84
N THR A 130 -22.13 -19.25 -3.66
CA THR A 130 -21.17 -19.37 -2.56
C THR A 130 -21.54 -18.56 -1.33
N GLU A 131 -22.64 -17.77 -1.40
CA GLU A 131 -23.04 -16.81 -0.36
C GLU A 131 -21.90 -15.82 0.01
N LYS A 132 -21.00 -15.59 -0.92
CA LYS A 132 -19.85 -14.73 -0.71
C LYS A 132 -20.04 -13.42 -1.46
N ASP A 133 -20.13 -12.31 -0.74
CA ASP A 133 -20.09 -10.98 -1.31
C ASP A 133 -18.62 -10.61 -1.63
N ILE A 134 -18.09 -11.18 -2.70
CA ILE A 134 -16.69 -11.04 -3.11
C ILE A 134 -16.62 -10.12 -4.30
N GLY A 135 -15.90 -9.00 -4.16
CA GLY A 135 -15.38 -8.25 -5.29
C GLY A 135 -14.31 -9.08 -5.99
N LEU A 136 -14.43 -9.28 -7.29
CA LEU A 136 -13.45 -10.01 -8.08
C LEU A 136 -12.51 -9.02 -8.77
N TYR A 137 -11.22 -9.18 -8.54
CA TYR A 137 -10.18 -8.45 -9.24
C TYR A 137 -9.39 -9.43 -10.10
N ILE A 138 -9.32 -9.15 -11.39
CA ILE A 138 -8.54 -9.93 -12.33
C ILE A 138 -7.26 -9.15 -12.61
N THR A 139 -6.13 -9.76 -12.28
CA THR A 139 -4.84 -9.16 -12.53
C THR A 139 -4.01 -10.11 -13.39
N TRP A 140 -3.40 -9.59 -14.44
CA TRP A 140 -2.45 -10.32 -15.26
C TRP A 140 -1.13 -9.58 -15.33
N VAL A 141 -0.05 -10.33 -15.46
CA VAL A 141 1.30 -9.81 -15.58
C VAL A 141 1.92 -10.39 -16.82
N ASP A 142 2.27 -9.55 -17.77
CA ASP A 142 3.05 -9.99 -18.93
C ASP A 142 4.38 -10.60 -18.48
N GLU A 143 4.85 -11.58 -19.22
CA GLU A 143 5.97 -12.47 -18.86
C GLU A 143 7.25 -11.76 -18.42
N TYR A 144 7.35 -10.47 -18.67
CA TYR A 144 8.51 -9.65 -18.38
C TYR A 144 8.11 -8.27 -17.86
N ASN A 145 7.65 -8.18 -16.63
CA ASN A 145 7.57 -6.89 -15.97
C ASN A 145 8.53 -6.85 -14.78
N ASP A 146 9.79 -6.48 -15.05
CA ASP A 146 10.82 -6.26 -14.03
C ASP A 146 10.55 -5.05 -13.13
N LYS A 147 9.49 -4.30 -13.40
CA LYS A 147 9.08 -3.12 -12.62
C LYS A 147 8.17 -3.46 -11.45
N VAL A 148 7.44 -4.59 -11.54
CA VAL A 148 6.61 -5.05 -10.44
C VAL A 148 7.40 -6.03 -9.57
N ILE A 149 7.53 -5.70 -8.29
CA ILE A 149 8.29 -6.47 -7.32
C ILE A 149 7.33 -6.88 -6.21
N ASP A 150 7.27 -8.18 -5.92
CA ASP A 150 6.55 -8.65 -4.75
C ASP A 150 7.21 -8.20 -3.46
N ILE A 151 6.41 -7.80 -2.49
CA ILE A 151 6.92 -7.33 -1.21
C ILE A 151 7.25 -8.52 -0.33
N GLU A 152 8.55 -8.76 -0.16
CA GLU A 152 9.03 -9.71 0.83
C GLU A 152 8.88 -9.15 2.24
N TYR A 153 7.94 -9.70 2.99
CA TYR A 153 7.72 -9.31 4.38
C TYR A 153 8.65 -10.09 5.32
N PRO A 154 9.34 -9.41 6.25
CA PRO A 154 10.23 -10.08 7.21
C PRO A 154 9.51 -11.07 8.12
N THR A 155 8.25 -10.79 8.44
CA THR A 155 7.38 -11.67 9.24
C THR A 155 5.92 -11.53 8.80
N SER A 156 5.07 -12.49 9.16
CA SER A 156 3.63 -12.44 8.89
C SER A 156 2.93 -11.20 9.47
N GLU A 157 3.45 -10.63 10.56
CA GLU A 157 2.89 -9.40 11.14
C GLU A 157 2.95 -8.20 10.19
N HIS A 158 3.92 -8.16 9.24
CA HIS A 158 4.08 -7.06 8.30
C HIS A 158 3.08 -7.11 7.13
N ARG A 159 2.48 -8.26 6.85
CA ARG A 159 1.53 -8.44 5.73
C ARG A 159 0.29 -7.56 5.83
N ASN A 160 -0.12 -7.19 7.05
CA ASN A 160 -1.30 -6.37 7.30
C ASN A 160 -0.96 -4.90 7.59
N TRP A 161 0.20 -4.45 7.15
CA TRP A 161 0.61 -3.06 7.33
C TRP A 161 -0.04 -2.15 6.29
N SER A 162 -0.25 -0.89 6.66
CA SER A 162 -0.67 0.13 5.70
C SER A 162 0.40 0.36 4.63
N ALA A 163 -0.01 0.73 3.42
CA ALA A 163 0.93 1.04 2.34
C ALA A 163 1.98 2.09 2.76
N GLY A 164 1.58 3.10 3.55
CA GLY A 164 2.51 4.10 4.09
C GLY A 164 3.59 3.52 4.98
N ASN A 165 3.23 2.68 5.96
CA ASN A 165 4.22 2.06 6.84
C ASN A 165 5.08 1.01 6.12
N THR A 166 4.51 0.31 5.15
CA THR A 166 5.26 -0.59 4.27
C THR A 166 6.29 0.19 3.44
N ALA A 167 5.91 1.34 2.88
CA ALA A 167 6.85 2.21 2.16
C ALA A 167 7.99 2.73 3.07
N LEU A 168 7.68 3.13 4.31
CA LEU A 168 8.69 3.52 5.29
C LEU A 168 9.67 2.38 5.60
N HIS A 169 9.15 1.18 5.82
CA HIS A 169 9.96 -0.01 6.07
C HIS A 169 10.88 -0.34 4.89
N LEU A 170 10.33 -0.34 3.66
CA LEU A 170 11.12 -0.56 2.45
C LEU A 170 12.18 0.52 2.27
N ALA A 171 11.86 1.80 2.45
CA ALA A 171 12.82 2.89 2.38
C ALA A 171 14.00 2.67 3.36
N CYS A 172 13.73 2.21 4.58
CA CYS A 172 14.77 1.85 5.53
C CYS A 172 15.62 0.67 5.05
N ARG A 173 15.01 -0.40 4.52
CA ARG A 173 15.71 -1.56 3.95
C ARG A 173 16.60 -1.16 2.76
N PHE A 174 16.20 -0.13 2.01
CA PHE A 174 16.97 0.44 0.90
C PHE A 174 18.01 1.48 1.35
N GLY A 175 18.37 1.48 2.62
CA GLY A 175 19.51 2.22 3.15
C GLY A 175 19.26 3.70 3.43
N ALA A 176 18.00 4.09 3.65
CA ALA A 176 17.69 5.43 4.09
C ALA A 176 18.40 5.75 5.41
N THR A 177 19.04 6.91 5.48
CA THR A 177 19.58 7.47 6.73
C THR A 177 18.67 8.56 7.30
N GLU A 178 17.93 9.22 6.41
CA GLU A 178 16.91 10.22 6.74
C GLU A 178 15.65 9.93 5.91
N ILE A 179 14.48 9.93 6.54
CA ILE A 179 13.18 9.78 5.89
C ILE A 179 12.30 10.98 6.24
N TYR A 180 11.78 11.63 5.21
CA TYR A 180 10.83 12.74 5.31
C TYR A 180 9.44 12.22 4.91
N MET A 181 8.51 12.22 5.86
CA MET A 181 7.15 11.72 5.70
C MET A 181 6.22 12.89 5.36
N LEU A 182 5.53 12.82 4.23
CA LEU A 182 4.61 13.84 3.73
C LEU A 182 3.21 13.25 3.58
N GLY A 183 2.19 13.93 4.13
CA GLY A 183 0.82 13.39 4.09
C GLY A 183 0.59 12.22 5.05
N PHE A 184 1.31 12.15 6.16
CA PHE A 184 1.10 11.18 7.22
C PHE A 184 0.26 11.78 8.35
N ASP A 185 -0.95 12.24 8.03
CA ASP A 185 -1.79 13.07 8.90
C ASP A 185 -2.47 12.29 10.02
N GLY A 186 -2.44 10.98 9.95
CA GLY A 186 -3.22 10.13 10.83
C GLY A 186 -4.71 10.17 10.52
N SER A 187 -5.51 9.49 11.33
CA SER A 187 -6.97 9.43 11.19
C SER A 187 -7.65 9.37 12.57
N ASN A 188 -8.92 9.81 12.62
CA ASN A 188 -9.71 9.87 13.84
C ASN A 188 -11.19 9.66 13.53
N TYR A 189 -11.90 8.84 14.29
CA TYR A 189 -13.34 8.58 14.13
C TYR A 189 -14.22 9.83 14.26
N ASN A 190 -13.77 10.84 14.97
CA ASN A 190 -14.53 12.08 15.20
C ASN A 190 -14.35 13.13 14.09
N LYS A 191 -13.55 12.81 13.08
CA LYS A 191 -13.27 13.69 11.94
C LYS A 191 -13.66 12.99 10.63
N PRO A 192 -13.91 13.73 9.55
CA PRO A 192 -14.00 13.14 8.22
C PRO A 192 -12.71 12.40 7.85
N ILE A 193 -12.82 11.51 6.88
CA ILE A 193 -11.65 10.81 6.34
C ILE A 193 -10.66 11.83 5.77
N ASN A 194 -9.41 11.69 6.18
CA ASN A 194 -8.29 12.51 5.70
C ASN A 194 -7.54 11.71 4.63
N ASN A 195 -7.90 11.95 3.38
CA ASN A 195 -7.28 11.30 2.22
C ASN A 195 -7.56 12.13 0.97
N VAL A 196 -6.54 12.44 0.19
CA VAL A 196 -6.67 13.25 -1.04
C VAL A 196 -7.49 12.56 -2.14
N TYR A 197 -7.66 11.24 -2.08
CA TYR A 197 -8.42 10.43 -3.04
C TYR A 197 -9.81 10.04 -2.54
N LYS A 198 -10.25 10.55 -1.38
CA LYS A 198 -11.60 10.27 -0.87
C LYS A 198 -12.65 10.58 -1.93
N GLY A 199 -13.67 9.73 -2.03
CA GLY A 199 -14.73 9.85 -3.02
C GLY A 199 -14.37 9.41 -4.45
N SER A 200 -13.12 9.01 -4.69
CA SER A 200 -12.72 8.40 -5.96
C SER A 200 -12.80 6.88 -5.90
N ASP A 201 -12.62 6.22 -7.05
CA ASP A 201 -12.62 4.76 -7.16
C ASP A 201 -11.65 4.11 -6.16
N HIS A 202 -12.08 3.02 -5.54
CA HIS A 202 -11.35 2.27 -4.51
C HIS A 202 -11.11 3.00 -3.19
N TYR A 203 -11.71 4.18 -3.00
CA TYR A 203 -11.63 4.95 -1.76
C TYR A 203 -13.00 5.22 -1.14
N LEU A 204 -13.01 5.41 0.17
CA LEU A 204 -14.24 5.73 0.88
C LEU A 204 -14.84 7.06 0.42
N PRO A 205 -16.18 7.19 0.41
CA PRO A 205 -16.86 8.44 0.09
C PRO A 205 -16.35 9.63 0.94
N GLU A 206 -16.36 10.83 0.39
CA GLU A 206 -15.85 12.06 1.04
C GLU A 206 -16.41 12.31 2.44
N LYS A 207 -17.69 11.96 2.63
CA LYS A 207 -18.40 12.15 3.91
C LYS A 207 -18.17 11.02 4.92
N SER A 208 -17.37 10.03 4.56
CA SER A 208 -17.05 8.92 5.47
C SER A 208 -16.31 9.42 6.70
N ARG A 209 -16.57 8.79 7.83
CA ARG A 209 -15.79 9.06 9.04
C ARG A 209 -14.39 8.49 8.89
N GLY A 210 -13.43 9.14 9.49
CA GLY A 210 -12.10 8.61 9.63
C GLY A 210 -12.09 7.32 10.46
N PHE A 211 -10.98 6.63 10.47
CA PHE A 211 -10.80 5.42 11.25
C PHE A 211 -9.71 5.60 12.30
N ASN A 212 -9.59 4.65 13.19
CA ASN A 212 -8.58 4.70 14.24
C ASN A 212 -7.18 4.42 13.69
N SER A 213 -6.29 5.38 13.76
CA SER A 213 -4.90 5.25 13.31
C SER A 213 -3.98 4.49 14.28
N THR A 214 -4.49 3.97 15.40
CA THR A 214 -3.66 3.31 16.41
C THR A 214 -2.80 2.18 15.86
N ASN A 215 -3.31 1.44 14.87
CA ASN A 215 -2.53 0.39 14.21
C ASN A 215 -1.38 0.98 13.38
N TRP A 216 -1.61 2.08 12.68
CA TRP A 216 -0.57 2.76 11.93
C TRP A 216 0.54 3.29 12.84
N ASP A 217 0.17 3.85 13.99
CA ASP A 217 1.13 4.31 15.00
C ASP A 217 1.97 3.14 15.54
N LYS A 218 1.35 1.96 15.78
CA LYS A 218 2.07 0.75 16.20
C LYS A 218 3.05 0.28 15.12
N GLN A 219 2.61 0.26 13.86
CA GLN A 219 3.44 -0.11 12.72
C GLN A 219 4.62 0.85 12.57
N PHE A 220 4.39 2.15 12.64
CA PHE A 220 5.46 3.15 12.57
C PHE A 220 6.49 2.98 13.69
N ARG A 221 6.02 2.76 14.94
CA ARG A 221 6.94 2.47 16.04
C ARG A 221 7.75 1.19 15.84
N ARG A 222 7.17 0.22 15.16
CA ARG A 222 7.91 -0.99 14.78
C ARG A 222 9.02 -0.65 13.79
N VAL A 223 8.72 0.15 12.74
CA VAL A 223 9.74 0.63 11.81
C VAL A 223 10.86 1.36 12.56
N GLN A 224 10.54 2.30 13.45
CA GLN A 224 11.55 3.02 14.25
C GLN A 224 12.42 2.09 15.09
N ARG A 225 11.84 1.06 15.69
CA ARG A 225 12.55 0.07 16.51
C ARG A 225 13.49 -0.80 15.67
N ASP A 226 13.02 -1.24 14.52
CA ASP A 226 13.76 -2.13 13.64
C ASP A 226 14.90 -1.39 12.90
N PHE A 227 14.77 -0.04 12.78
CA PHE A 227 15.77 0.82 12.15
C PHE A 227 16.18 2.02 13.06
N PRO A 228 16.81 1.77 14.22
CA PRO A 228 17.06 2.80 15.22
C PRO A 228 18.04 3.89 14.77
N ASN A 229 18.82 3.63 13.71
CA ASN A 229 19.79 4.58 13.17
C ASN A 229 19.20 5.54 12.13
N VAL A 230 17.95 5.30 11.65
CA VAL A 230 17.26 6.16 10.70
C VAL A 230 16.63 7.34 11.42
N GLN A 231 16.83 8.55 10.88
CA GLN A 231 16.14 9.74 11.37
C GLN A 231 14.86 9.96 10.60
N PHE A 232 13.74 10.04 11.31
CA PHE A 232 12.43 10.31 10.72
C PHE A 232 12.01 11.76 10.95
N TYR A 233 11.47 12.37 9.91
CA TYR A 233 10.90 13.71 9.93
C TYR A 233 9.46 13.65 9.48
N ASN A 234 8.54 14.23 10.25
CA ASN A 234 7.16 14.45 9.83
C ASN A 234 7.03 15.85 9.28
N VAL A 235 6.59 16.01 8.04
CA VAL A 235 6.59 17.28 7.33
C VAL A 235 5.17 17.76 7.05
N GLY A 236 4.90 18.99 7.42
CA GLY A 236 3.64 19.68 7.09
C GLY A 236 2.51 19.47 8.08
N THR A 237 2.66 18.60 9.06
CA THR A 237 1.66 18.41 10.11
C THR A 237 2.29 18.45 11.50
N ASP A 238 1.57 19.04 12.46
CA ASP A 238 1.89 18.94 13.87
C ASP A 238 1.39 17.58 14.42
N LEU A 239 1.88 16.47 13.86
CA LEU A 239 1.67 15.19 14.51
C LEU A 239 2.37 15.25 15.85
N LYS A 240 1.62 15.49 16.92
CA LYS A 240 2.13 15.26 18.25
C LYS A 240 2.47 13.78 18.33
N PRO A 241 3.73 13.43 18.53
CA PRO A 241 4.06 12.02 18.72
C PRO A 241 3.14 11.51 19.83
N PRO A 242 2.45 10.39 19.64
CA PRO A 242 1.60 9.85 20.68
C PRO A 242 2.44 9.75 21.94
N LYS A 243 1.91 10.23 23.08
CA LYS A 243 2.60 10.21 24.36
C LYS A 243 3.15 8.80 24.56
N SER A 244 4.45 8.65 24.40
CA SER A 244 5.09 7.35 24.29
C SER A 244 5.00 6.62 25.62
N VAL A 245 4.39 5.44 25.59
CA VAL A 245 4.80 4.38 26.51
C VAL A 245 5.97 3.66 25.80
N CYS A 246 7.08 4.35 25.62
CA CYS A 246 8.29 3.71 25.17
C CYS A 246 8.94 3.04 26.39
N HIS A 247 9.12 1.73 26.30
CA HIS A 247 10.02 1.04 27.20
C HIS A 247 11.42 1.65 27.02
N PRO A 248 12.14 2.04 28.10
CA PRO A 248 13.40 2.79 28.01
C PRO A 248 14.56 2.08 27.30
N SER A 249 14.41 0.84 26.91
CA SER A 249 15.49 -0.01 26.41
C SER A 249 15.79 0.09 24.89
N VAL A 250 15.01 0.84 24.12
CA VAL A 250 15.28 1.05 22.68
C VAL A 250 15.29 2.55 22.41
N MET A 251 16.47 3.13 22.34
CA MET A 251 16.67 4.53 21.94
C MET A 251 16.54 4.65 20.41
N ALA A 252 15.33 4.47 19.88
CA ALA A 252 15.04 4.95 18.52
C ALA A 252 15.18 6.47 18.48
N LYS A 253 15.72 7.00 17.38
CA LYS A 253 15.77 8.46 17.21
C LYS A 253 14.36 9.03 17.28
N SER A 254 14.20 10.17 17.93
CA SER A 254 12.93 10.86 18.06
C SER A 254 12.40 11.30 16.68
N LEU A 255 11.10 11.23 16.50
CA LEU A 255 10.43 11.85 15.35
C LEU A 255 10.57 13.38 15.45
N ILE A 256 11.05 14.02 14.39
CA ILE A 256 11.20 15.48 14.30
C ILE A 256 10.09 16.02 13.41
N ASN A 257 9.34 17.01 13.87
CA ASN A 257 8.39 17.73 13.05
C ASN A 257 9.08 18.88 12.32
N LEU A 258 8.78 19.02 11.03
CA LEU A 258 9.24 20.11 10.19
C LEU A 258 8.06 20.72 9.43
N THR A 259 8.13 22.01 9.20
CA THR A 259 7.31 22.67 8.19
C THR A 259 7.88 22.39 6.79
N TYR A 260 7.09 22.62 5.74
CA TYR A 260 7.59 22.54 4.36
C TYR A 260 8.71 23.56 4.10
N GLU A 261 8.62 24.74 4.69
CA GLU A 261 9.64 25.79 4.53
C GLU A 261 10.95 25.37 5.18
N GLU A 262 10.91 24.77 6.38
CA GLU A 262 12.12 24.23 7.03
C GLU A 262 12.76 23.11 6.23
N LEU A 263 11.93 22.21 5.63
CA LEU A 263 12.42 21.16 4.74
C LEU A 263 13.12 21.78 3.51
N LYS A 264 12.48 22.76 2.86
CA LYS A 264 13.05 23.46 1.70
C LYS A 264 14.37 24.14 2.05
N GLN A 265 14.42 24.89 3.14
CA GLN A 265 15.64 25.55 3.61
C GLN A 265 16.75 24.55 3.91
N LYS A 266 16.43 23.44 4.59
CA LYS A 266 17.41 22.39 4.96
C LYS A 266 18.07 21.76 3.74
N HIS A 267 17.39 21.72 2.58
CA HIS A 267 17.88 21.04 1.39
C HIS A 267 18.07 21.95 0.18
N THR A 268 17.94 23.26 0.35
CA THR A 268 18.06 24.26 -0.74
C THR A 268 17.12 23.87 -1.92
N LEU A 269 15.89 23.49 -1.60
CA LEU A 269 14.87 23.09 -2.59
C LEU A 269 14.22 24.34 -3.17
N THR A 270 13.94 24.30 -4.46
CA THR A 270 13.18 25.34 -5.17
C THR A 270 11.71 24.97 -5.34
#